data_185842f37dcbf569d830959f471c5997
#
_entry.id   185842f37dcbf569d830959f471c5997
#
_cell.length_a   1.000
_cell.length_b   1.000
_cell.length_c   1.000
_cell.angle_alpha   90.00
_cell.angle_beta   90.00
_cell.angle_gamma   90.00
#
_symmetry.space_group_name_H-M   'P 1'
#
loop_
_entity.id
_entity.type
_entity.pdbx_description
1 polymer ?
#
loop_
_entity_poly.entity_id
_entity_poly.type
_entity_poly.pdbx_seq_one_letter_code
_entity_poly.pdbx_strand_id
1 'polypeptide(L)'
;MVIWHNTEDAPRTPAEVFQNDKVVLWIGSYPIEPGQSVSVELTASNKNSAASTYSVEAEWRYNDYSRNNSYWTAIIGPFKAGEKIEYKIKGSGPDGLQHNQVDGFTVLDRKKRNKE
;
A
#
# COMPACT_ATOMS: atom_id res chain seq x y z
N MET A 1 15.33 1.70 10.60
CA MET A 1 14.60 1.89 9.33
C MET A 1 13.36 2.73 9.59
N VAL A 2 13.11 3.68 8.72
CA VAL A 2 11.88 4.48 8.74
C VAL A 2 11.16 4.22 7.42
N ILE A 3 9.84 4.13 7.46
CA ILE A 3 9.04 3.97 6.23
C ILE A 3 7.99 5.07 6.14
N TRP A 4 7.60 5.41 4.92
CA TRP A 4 6.53 6.37 4.66
C TRP A 4 5.73 5.97 3.43
N HIS A 5 4.52 6.49 3.36
CA HIS A 5 3.59 6.19 2.29
C HIS A 5 2.57 7.32 2.18
N ASN A 6 1.94 7.40 1.02
CA ASN A 6 0.92 8.40 0.72
C ASN A 6 1.47 9.83 0.81
N THR A 7 2.69 9.96 0.36
CA THR A 7 3.41 11.22 0.22
C THR A 7 3.61 11.52 -1.26
N GLU A 8 4.15 12.69 -1.56
CA GLU A 8 4.40 13.08 -2.94
C GLU A 8 5.35 12.11 -3.66
N ASP A 9 6.37 11.62 -2.97
CA ASP A 9 7.36 10.70 -3.53
C ASP A 9 6.99 9.22 -3.39
N ALA A 10 6.00 8.90 -2.60
CA ALA A 10 5.55 7.52 -2.38
C ALA A 10 4.02 7.46 -2.33
N PRO A 11 3.35 7.71 -3.47
CA PRO A 11 1.89 7.82 -3.50
C PRO A 11 1.18 6.48 -3.63
N ARG A 12 -0.12 6.52 -3.38
CA ARG A 12 -1.05 5.48 -3.81
C ARG A 12 -1.59 5.88 -5.17
N THR A 13 -1.55 4.96 -6.13
CA THR A 13 -2.01 5.21 -7.51
C THR A 13 -3.00 4.13 -7.94
N PRO A 14 -4.26 4.48 -8.26
CA PRO A 14 -4.84 5.81 -8.19
C PRO A 14 -5.14 6.23 -6.74
N ALA A 15 -5.24 7.53 -6.49
CA ALA A 15 -5.61 8.04 -5.16
C ALA A 15 -7.07 7.72 -4.84
N GLU A 16 -7.97 7.92 -5.80
CA GLU A 16 -9.35 7.46 -5.72
C GLU A 16 -9.45 6.09 -6.39
N VAL A 17 -9.97 5.10 -5.66
CA VAL A 17 -10.01 3.72 -6.12
C VAL A 17 -11.45 3.36 -6.49
N PHE A 18 -11.62 2.91 -7.73
CA PHE A 18 -12.91 2.42 -8.24
C PHE A 18 -12.86 0.91 -8.36
N GLN A 19 -14.05 0.30 -8.48
CA GLN A 19 -14.14 -1.14 -8.66
C GLN A 19 -13.28 -1.60 -9.85
N ASN A 20 -12.62 -2.73 -9.70
CA ASN A 20 -11.75 -3.35 -10.69
C ASN A 20 -10.42 -2.63 -10.94
N ASP A 21 -10.15 -1.54 -10.23
CA ASP A 21 -8.83 -0.90 -10.30
C ASP A 21 -7.79 -1.75 -9.58
N LYS A 22 -6.63 -1.89 -10.19
CA LYS A 22 -5.43 -2.32 -9.46
C LYS A 22 -4.81 -1.09 -8.83
N VAL A 23 -4.35 -1.26 -7.61
CA VAL A 23 -3.80 -0.14 -6.83
C VAL A 23 -2.32 -0.41 -6.59
N VAL A 24 -1.49 0.55 -6.96
CA VAL A 24 -0.06 0.49 -6.69
C VAL A 24 0.25 1.34 -5.47
N LEU A 25 0.84 0.73 -4.47
CA LEU A 25 1.29 1.41 -3.26
C LEU A 25 2.79 1.62 -3.37
N TRP A 26 3.21 2.89 -3.46
CA TRP A 26 4.61 3.24 -3.37
C TRP A 26 4.98 3.46 -1.92
N ILE A 27 6.11 2.90 -1.50
CA ILE A 27 6.60 2.98 -0.14
C ILE A 27 8.05 3.46 -0.18
N GLY A 28 8.36 4.46 0.64
CA GLY A 28 9.72 4.92 0.83
C GLY A 28 10.30 4.34 2.11
N SER A 29 11.60 4.12 2.13
CA SER A 29 12.30 3.69 3.33
C SER A 29 13.66 4.38 3.44
N TYR A 30 14.16 4.49 4.67
CA TYR A 30 15.44 5.11 5.01
C TYR A 30 16.05 4.34 6.19
N PRO A 31 17.35 4.12 6.22
CA PRO A 31 18.35 4.34 5.17
C PRO A 31 18.40 3.21 4.15
N ILE A 32 19.18 3.37 3.09
CA ILE A 32 19.50 2.28 2.16
C ILE A 32 20.41 1.30 2.89
N GLU A 33 19.95 0.06 3.07
CA GLU A 33 20.79 -0.99 3.64
C GLU A 33 20.29 -2.38 3.20
N PRO A 34 21.20 -3.35 3.08
CA PRO A 34 20.80 -4.71 2.71
C PRO A 34 20.00 -5.36 3.83
N GLY A 35 19.22 -6.37 3.49
CA GLY A 35 18.45 -7.12 4.47
C GLY A 35 17.13 -6.50 4.88
N GLN A 36 16.69 -5.47 4.17
CA GLN A 36 15.37 -4.86 4.40
C GLN A 36 14.29 -5.60 3.63
N SER A 37 13.09 -5.62 4.20
CA SER A 37 11.91 -6.14 3.53
C SER A 37 10.71 -5.26 3.85
N VAL A 38 9.75 -5.19 2.90
CA VAL A 38 8.52 -4.43 3.05
C VAL A 38 7.37 -5.31 2.60
N SER A 39 6.31 -5.36 3.40
CA SER A 39 5.10 -6.10 3.07
C SER A 39 3.88 -5.27 3.41
N VAL A 40 2.73 -5.65 2.86
CA VAL A 40 1.45 -4.98 3.11
C VAL A 40 0.45 -6.03 3.56
N GLU A 41 -0.10 -5.83 4.75
CA GLU A 41 -1.19 -6.63 5.26
C GLU A 41 -2.48 -5.84 5.07
N LEU A 42 -3.45 -6.39 4.35
CA LEU A 42 -4.69 -5.66 4.10
C LEU A 42 -5.91 -6.47 4.49
N THR A 43 -6.93 -5.73 4.92
CA THR A 43 -8.22 -6.27 5.29
C THR A 43 -9.28 -5.62 4.44
N ALA A 44 -10.06 -6.45 3.73
CA ALA A 44 -11.18 -6.00 2.92
C ALA A 44 -12.48 -6.40 3.62
N SER A 45 -13.38 -5.45 3.78
CA SER A 45 -14.66 -5.70 4.44
C SER A 45 -15.78 -4.99 3.70
N ASN A 46 -16.99 -5.56 3.81
CA ASN A 46 -18.22 -4.89 3.36
C ASN A 46 -19.38 -5.27 4.28
N LYS A 47 -20.54 -4.63 4.07
CA LYS A 47 -21.70 -4.81 4.94
C LYS A 47 -22.25 -6.23 4.96
N ASN A 48 -22.03 -7.00 3.92
CA ASN A 48 -22.73 -8.26 3.70
C ASN A 48 -21.84 -9.49 3.82
N SER A 49 -20.56 -9.31 4.10
CA SER A 49 -19.63 -10.43 4.20
C SER A 49 -18.61 -10.21 5.30
N ALA A 50 -18.06 -11.31 5.79
CA ALA A 50 -16.97 -11.26 6.75
C ALA A 50 -15.73 -10.60 6.14
N ALA A 51 -14.97 -9.90 6.97
CA ALA A 51 -13.71 -9.33 6.55
C ALA A 51 -12.72 -10.43 6.18
N SER A 52 -11.96 -10.20 5.12
CA SER A 52 -10.87 -11.09 4.73
C SER A 52 -9.55 -10.34 4.81
N THR A 53 -8.52 -11.04 5.28
CA THR A 53 -7.19 -10.46 5.47
C THR A 53 -6.17 -11.26 4.67
N TYR A 54 -5.28 -10.57 3.96
CA TYR A 54 -4.18 -11.21 3.25
C TYR A 54 -2.99 -10.27 3.17
N SER A 55 -1.83 -10.81 2.80
CA SER A 55 -0.58 -10.07 2.74
C SER A 55 0.02 -10.12 1.35
N VAL A 56 0.68 -9.02 0.97
CA VAL A 56 1.39 -8.88 -0.29
C VAL A 56 2.80 -8.41 0.01
N GLU A 57 3.80 -9.07 -0.58
CA GLU A 57 5.18 -8.62 -0.48
C GLU A 57 5.39 -7.43 -1.43
N ALA A 58 6.07 -6.41 -0.95
CA ALA A 58 6.49 -5.30 -1.80
C ALA A 58 7.78 -5.66 -2.51
N GLU A 59 7.91 -5.16 -3.74
CA GLU A 59 9.12 -5.33 -4.52
C GLU A 59 9.96 -4.06 -4.45
N TRP A 60 11.26 -4.24 -4.21
CA TRP A 60 12.21 -3.13 -4.30
C TRP A 60 12.27 -2.64 -5.76
N ARG A 61 12.27 -1.33 -5.92
CA ARG A 61 12.30 -0.70 -7.25
C ARG A 61 13.59 0.00 -7.53
N TYR A 62 13.98 0.95 -6.68
CA TYR A 62 15.22 1.70 -6.89
C TYR A 62 15.64 2.40 -5.61
N ASN A 63 16.88 2.86 -5.62
CA ASN A 63 17.44 3.67 -4.54
C ASN A 63 17.69 5.09 -5.03
N ASP A 64 17.35 6.07 -4.21
CA ASP A 64 17.77 7.46 -4.38
C ASP A 64 18.97 7.68 -3.46
N TYR A 65 20.16 7.57 -4.02
CA TYR A 65 21.39 7.64 -3.25
C TYR A 65 21.64 9.04 -2.69
N SER A 66 21.15 10.08 -3.35
CA SER A 66 21.34 11.45 -2.86
C SER A 66 20.61 11.70 -1.55
N ARG A 67 19.51 10.99 -1.31
CA ARG A 67 18.71 11.10 -0.08
C ARG A 67 18.84 9.89 0.83
N ASN A 68 19.55 8.88 0.40
CA ASN A 68 19.71 7.62 1.12
C ASN A 68 18.37 6.90 1.32
N ASN A 69 17.50 6.99 0.31
CA ASN A 69 16.16 6.37 0.34
C ASN A 69 16.06 5.20 -0.61
N SER A 70 15.28 4.20 -0.21
CA SER A 70 14.85 3.10 -1.09
C SER A 70 13.37 3.22 -1.37
N TYR A 71 12.93 2.81 -2.56
CA TYR A 71 11.54 2.84 -2.96
C TYR A 71 11.06 1.46 -3.37
N TRP A 72 9.85 1.14 -2.94
CA TRP A 72 9.25 -0.18 -3.08
C TRP A 72 7.83 -0.02 -3.63
N THR A 73 7.31 -1.04 -4.29
CA THR A 73 5.91 -1.08 -4.71
C THR A 73 5.25 -2.37 -4.28
N ALA A 74 3.98 -2.25 -3.92
CA ALA A 74 3.09 -3.39 -3.73
C ALA A 74 1.84 -3.15 -4.57
N ILE A 75 1.36 -4.18 -5.24
CA ILE A 75 0.15 -4.10 -6.06
C ILE A 75 -0.96 -4.84 -5.32
N ILE A 76 -2.05 -4.15 -5.06
CA ILE A 76 -3.22 -4.71 -4.37
C ILE A 76 -4.47 -4.57 -5.26
N GLY A 77 -5.49 -5.36 -4.98
CA GLY A 77 -6.70 -5.39 -5.77
C GLY A 77 -6.64 -6.40 -6.90
N PRO A 78 -7.63 -6.39 -7.81
CA PRO A 78 -8.76 -5.46 -7.85
C PRO A 78 -9.78 -5.72 -6.75
N PHE A 79 -10.66 -4.74 -6.52
CA PHE A 79 -11.66 -4.78 -5.46
C PHE A 79 -13.06 -4.56 -5.99
N LYS A 80 -14.06 -4.87 -5.17
CA LYS A 80 -15.46 -4.65 -5.49
C LYS A 80 -15.95 -3.32 -4.94
N ALA A 81 -16.92 -2.72 -5.62
CA ALA A 81 -17.52 -1.47 -5.16
C ALA A 81 -18.06 -1.63 -3.74
N GLY A 82 -17.85 -0.61 -2.92
CA GLY A 82 -18.34 -0.58 -1.54
C GLY A 82 -17.44 -1.26 -0.53
N GLU A 83 -16.42 -1.98 -0.96
CA GLU A 83 -15.46 -2.56 -0.01
C GLU A 83 -14.67 -1.47 0.70
N LYS A 84 -14.48 -1.66 1.99
CA LYS A 84 -13.59 -0.83 2.80
C LYS A 84 -12.27 -1.56 2.94
N ILE A 85 -11.20 -0.93 2.50
CA ILE A 85 -9.86 -1.50 2.52
C ILE A 85 -9.05 -0.77 3.57
N GLU A 86 -8.53 -1.53 4.53
CA GLU A 86 -7.56 -1.02 5.49
C GLU A 86 -6.27 -1.78 5.29
N TYR A 87 -5.15 -1.09 5.23
CA TYR A 87 -3.87 -1.76 5.03
C TYR A 87 -2.80 -1.22 5.95
N LYS A 88 -1.93 -2.14 6.34
CA LYS A 88 -0.77 -1.85 7.18
C LYS A 88 0.47 -2.21 6.40
N ILE A 89 1.33 -1.23 6.18
CA ILE A 89 2.63 -1.43 5.56
C ILE A 89 3.62 -1.76 6.67
N LYS A 90 4.32 -2.88 6.52
CA LYS A 90 5.28 -3.37 7.51
C LYS A 90 6.66 -3.36 6.88
N GLY A 91 7.59 -2.63 7.49
CA GLY A 91 8.98 -2.63 7.08
C GLY A 91 9.85 -3.24 8.17
N SER A 92 10.80 -4.07 7.78
CA SER A 92 11.78 -4.60 8.71
C SER A 92 13.17 -4.51 8.13
N GLY A 93 14.13 -4.16 8.98
CA GLY A 93 15.53 -4.06 8.62
C GLY A 93 16.36 -5.17 9.24
N PRO A 94 17.69 -5.14 9.04
CA PRO A 94 18.59 -6.14 9.56
C PRO A 94 18.66 -6.20 11.09
N ASP A 95 18.20 -5.13 11.77
CA ASP A 95 18.10 -5.09 13.23
C ASP A 95 16.90 -5.88 13.77
N GLY A 96 16.03 -6.38 12.89
CA GLY A 96 14.84 -7.12 13.28
C GLY A 96 13.67 -6.27 13.79
N LEU A 97 13.84 -4.95 13.86
CA LEU A 97 12.76 -4.06 14.30
C LEU A 97 11.76 -3.83 13.17
N GLN A 98 10.48 -3.82 13.53
CA GLN A 98 9.40 -3.54 12.55
C GLN A 98 8.92 -2.11 12.69
N HIS A 99 8.67 -1.50 11.54
CA HIS A 99 8.05 -0.18 11.42
C HIS A 99 6.77 -0.32 10.61
N ASN A 100 5.74 0.42 11.00
CA ASN A 100 4.41 0.28 10.40
C ASN A 100 3.87 1.63 9.95
N GLN A 101 3.13 1.61 8.84
CA GLN A 101 2.29 2.72 8.38
C GLN A 101 0.91 2.17 8.07
N VAL A 102 -0.13 2.88 8.46
CA VAL A 102 -1.52 2.45 8.30
C VAL A 102 -2.25 3.46 7.44
N ASP A 103 -3.05 2.97 6.50
CA ASP A 103 -3.89 3.80 5.64
C ASP A 103 -5.09 2.97 5.17
N GLY A 104 -5.96 3.59 4.41
CA GLY A 104 -7.13 2.88 3.91
C GLY A 104 -7.92 3.71 2.91
N PHE A 105 -8.94 3.08 2.32
CA PHE A 105 -9.83 3.73 1.36
C PHE A 105 -11.11 2.91 1.22
N THR A 106 -12.13 3.54 0.67
CA THR A 106 -13.37 2.86 0.28
C THR A 106 -13.41 2.79 -1.24
N VAL A 107 -13.78 1.62 -1.76
CA VAL A 107 -13.83 1.38 -3.21
C VAL A 107 -15.11 1.98 -3.76
N LEU A 108 -14.96 2.85 -4.75
CA LEU A 108 -16.05 3.59 -5.35
C LEU A 108 -16.69 2.82 -6.50
N ASP A 109 -17.96 3.11 -6.77
CA ASP A 109 -18.72 2.49 -7.84
C ASP A 109 -18.58 3.30 -9.13
N ARG A 110 -18.04 2.71 -10.18
CA ARG A 110 -17.87 3.35 -11.50
C ARG A 110 -19.21 3.82 -12.08
N LYS A 111 -20.27 3.09 -11.82
CA LYS A 111 -21.59 3.45 -12.34
C LYS A 111 -22.07 4.79 -11.79
N LYS A 112 -21.79 5.07 -10.53
CA LYS A 112 -22.15 6.36 -9.93
C LYS A 112 -21.38 7.51 -10.57
N ARG A 113 -20.10 7.28 -10.88
CA ARG A 113 -19.27 8.27 -11.54
C ARG A 113 -19.79 8.62 -12.92
N ASN A 114 -20.28 7.62 -13.66
CA ASN A 114 -20.73 7.78 -15.04
C ASN A 114 -22.10 8.44 -15.18
N LYS A 115 -22.80 8.66 -14.08
CA LYS A 115 -24.14 9.29 -14.08
C LYS A 115 -24.10 10.80 -13.97
N GLU A 116 -22.98 11.37 -13.80
CA GLU A 116 -22.85 12.83 -13.69
C GLU A 116 -22.86 13.54 -15.02
#